data_f7ecb578e7dd6e3d1bd154993fe35ee1
#
_entry.id   f7ecb578e7dd6e3d1bd154993fe35ee1
#
_cell.length_a   1.000
_cell.length_b   1.000
_cell.length_c   1.000
_cell.angle_alpha   90.00
_cell.angle_beta   90.00
_cell.angle_gamma   90.00
#
_symmetry.space_group_name_H-M   'P 1'
#
loop_
_entity.id
_entity.type
_entity.pdbx_description
1 polymer ?
#
loop_
_entity_poly.entity_id
_entity_poly.type
_entity_poly.pdbx_seq_one_letter_code
_entity_poly.pdbx_strand_id
1 'polypeptide(L)'
;MSIEDLIQLALNAYGDVVADHAKTLADAVAFLEGRYRAKYEDQGVAVDVIQAVQALSPKSPLDFDKRVTAVNHFRALPEAAALAAANKRVANILAKEAEPTGAVVEANLVEEAEKALFAVLAKITPEVEPLFAAKDYTTALSKLAALRAPVDAFFEGVMVMADDAELKANRLRLLAQLRGLFTSVADISVLQH
;
A
#
# COMPACT_ATOMS: atom_id res chain seq x y z
N MET A 1 9.10 -10.49 -15.88
CA MET A 1 10.29 -9.75 -16.30
C MET A 1 10.03 -8.30 -16.03
N SER A 2 10.93 -7.64 -15.32
CA SER A 2 10.85 -6.21 -15.03
C SER A 2 11.36 -5.39 -16.23
N ILE A 3 11.07 -4.07 -16.24
CA ILE A 3 11.69 -3.15 -17.20
C ILE A 3 13.20 -3.12 -17.03
N GLU A 4 13.65 -3.11 -15.79
CA GLU A 4 15.09 -3.15 -15.45
C GLU A 4 15.77 -4.37 -16.07
N ASP A 5 15.16 -5.58 -15.94
CA ASP A 5 15.69 -6.80 -16.53
C ASP A 5 15.81 -6.72 -18.06
N LEU A 6 14.79 -6.12 -18.71
CA LEU A 6 14.80 -5.93 -20.17
C LEU A 6 15.91 -4.98 -20.63
N ILE A 7 16.06 -3.84 -19.94
CA ILE A 7 17.10 -2.86 -20.26
C ILE A 7 18.47 -3.47 -19.99
N GLN A 8 18.63 -4.21 -18.86
CA GLN A 8 19.88 -4.87 -18.54
C GLN A 8 20.29 -5.93 -19.60
N LEU A 9 19.31 -6.70 -20.12
CA LEU A 9 19.54 -7.64 -21.21
C LEU A 9 20.01 -6.92 -22.49
N ALA A 10 19.36 -5.79 -22.82
CA ALA A 10 19.76 -4.97 -23.96
C ALA A 10 21.19 -4.40 -23.78
N LEU A 11 21.51 -3.85 -22.61
CA LEU A 11 22.84 -3.33 -22.30
C LEU A 11 23.91 -4.40 -22.41
N ASN A 12 23.63 -5.61 -21.91
CA ASN A 12 24.56 -6.75 -22.03
C ASN A 12 24.80 -7.13 -23.51
N ALA A 13 23.77 -7.02 -24.37
CA ALA A 13 23.90 -7.29 -25.81
C ALA A 13 24.71 -6.21 -26.55
N TYR A 14 24.61 -4.95 -26.11
CA TYR A 14 25.41 -3.85 -26.66
C TYR A 14 26.86 -3.86 -26.18
N GLY A 15 27.17 -4.49 -25.04
CA GLY A 15 28.52 -4.59 -24.47
C GLY A 15 29.21 -3.23 -24.33
N ASP A 16 30.46 -3.15 -24.71
CA ASP A 16 31.31 -1.95 -24.55
C ASP A 16 30.90 -0.74 -25.43
N VAL A 17 29.88 -0.91 -26.31
CA VAL A 17 29.34 0.21 -27.10
C VAL A 17 28.67 1.23 -26.17
N VAL A 18 28.13 0.79 -25.04
CA VAL A 18 27.56 1.66 -24.01
C VAL A 18 28.59 1.81 -22.88
N ALA A 19 29.16 2.99 -22.73
CA ALA A 19 30.28 3.22 -21.83
C ALA A 19 29.91 3.07 -20.33
N ASP A 20 28.68 3.41 -19.92
CA ASP A 20 28.24 3.35 -18.52
C ASP A 20 26.86 2.68 -18.44
N HIS A 21 26.88 1.37 -18.24
CA HIS A 21 25.66 0.55 -18.12
C HIS A 21 24.80 0.95 -16.92
N ALA A 22 25.42 1.23 -15.76
CA ALA A 22 24.68 1.55 -14.54
C ALA A 22 23.92 2.88 -14.69
N LYS A 23 24.59 3.91 -15.20
CA LYS A 23 23.98 5.20 -15.47
C LYS A 23 22.89 5.09 -16.54
N THR A 24 23.17 4.39 -17.64
CA THR A 24 22.22 4.23 -18.74
C THR A 24 20.96 3.48 -18.27
N LEU A 25 21.11 2.45 -17.43
CA LEU A 25 19.98 1.73 -16.83
C LEU A 25 19.12 2.67 -15.97
N ALA A 26 19.74 3.43 -15.08
CA ALA A 26 19.05 4.37 -14.20
C ALA A 26 18.30 5.46 -14.99
N ASP A 27 18.97 6.07 -15.97
CA ASP A 27 18.39 7.11 -16.83
C ASP A 27 17.21 6.57 -17.66
N ALA A 28 17.34 5.37 -18.23
CA ALA A 28 16.28 4.75 -19.02
C ALA A 28 15.06 4.36 -18.17
N VAL A 29 15.27 3.84 -16.96
CA VAL A 29 14.19 3.53 -16.02
C VAL A 29 13.47 4.82 -15.63
N ALA A 30 14.18 5.87 -15.20
CA ALA A 30 13.60 7.15 -14.84
C ALA A 30 12.83 7.80 -16.00
N PHE A 31 13.34 7.72 -17.22
CA PHE A 31 12.64 8.18 -18.42
C PHE A 31 11.31 7.44 -18.64
N LEU A 32 11.32 6.12 -18.52
CA LEU A 32 10.12 5.30 -18.70
C LEU A 32 9.08 5.56 -17.61
N GLU A 33 9.51 5.71 -16.36
CA GLU A 33 8.61 6.07 -15.24
C GLU A 33 7.93 7.43 -15.48
N GLY A 34 8.67 8.42 -15.97
CA GLY A 34 8.10 9.71 -16.36
C GLY A 34 7.08 9.60 -17.50
N ARG A 35 7.33 8.71 -18.47
CA ARG A 35 6.38 8.44 -19.58
C ARG A 35 5.12 7.73 -19.09
N TYR A 36 5.23 6.81 -18.15
CA TYR A 36 4.05 6.19 -17.52
C TYR A 36 3.17 7.21 -16.83
N ARG A 37 3.76 8.09 -16.03
CA ARG A 37 3.02 9.17 -15.39
C ARG A 37 2.25 10.00 -16.40
N ALA A 38 2.92 10.51 -17.45
CA ALA A 38 2.29 11.31 -18.50
C ALA A 38 1.13 10.55 -19.16
N LYS A 39 1.32 9.25 -19.47
CA LYS A 39 0.28 8.40 -20.07
C LYS A 39 -1.00 8.36 -19.24
N TYR A 40 -0.87 8.19 -17.93
CA TYR A 40 -2.04 8.09 -17.05
C TYR A 40 -2.69 9.45 -16.79
N GLU A 41 -1.90 10.53 -16.71
CA GLU A 41 -2.41 11.89 -16.63
C GLU A 41 -3.23 12.24 -17.89
N ASP A 42 -2.74 11.89 -19.08
CA ASP A 42 -3.46 12.06 -20.36
C ASP A 42 -4.77 11.25 -20.42
N GLN A 43 -4.84 10.13 -19.69
CA GLN A 43 -6.06 9.31 -19.55
C GLN A 43 -7.02 9.84 -18.47
N GLY A 44 -6.68 10.97 -17.83
CA GLY A 44 -7.50 11.58 -16.80
C GLY A 44 -7.39 10.91 -15.41
N VAL A 45 -6.37 10.07 -15.18
CA VAL A 45 -6.09 9.51 -13.86
C VAL A 45 -5.50 10.59 -12.96
N ALA A 46 -6.05 10.73 -11.76
CA ALA A 46 -5.58 11.72 -10.81
C ALA A 46 -4.13 11.45 -10.36
N VAL A 47 -3.36 12.52 -10.17
CA VAL A 47 -1.92 12.45 -9.85
C VAL A 47 -1.67 11.69 -8.53
N ASP A 48 -2.52 11.85 -7.54
CA ASP A 48 -2.43 11.16 -6.26
C ASP A 48 -2.59 9.63 -6.38
N VAL A 49 -3.41 9.15 -7.33
CA VAL A 49 -3.54 7.73 -7.66
C VAL A 49 -2.23 7.17 -8.22
N ILE A 50 -1.61 7.90 -9.14
CA ILE A 50 -0.33 7.51 -9.73
C ILE A 50 0.75 7.48 -8.65
N GLN A 51 0.82 8.50 -7.80
CA GLN A 51 1.77 8.59 -6.68
C GLN A 51 1.59 7.47 -5.67
N ALA A 52 0.33 7.10 -5.34
CA ALA A 52 0.04 5.99 -4.43
C ALA A 52 0.64 4.66 -4.90
N VAL A 53 0.62 4.42 -6.20
CA VAL A 53 1.20 3.21 -6.81
C VAL A 53 2.71 3.34 -6.95
N GLN A 54 3.22 4.50 -7.36
CA GLN A 54 4.67 4.76 -7.50
C GLN A 54 5.42 4.60 -6.18
N ALA A 55 4.79 4.92 -5.05
CA ALA A 55 5.37 4.76 -3.71
C ALA A 55 5.83 3.32 -3.41
N LEU A 56 5.26 2.32 -4.09
CA LEU A 56 5.65 0.90 -3.96
C LEU A 56 6.66 0.44 -5.03
N SER A 57 7.00 1.30 -5.98
CA SER A 57 7.93 1.01 -7.08
C SER A 57 7.69 -0.35 -7.77
N PRO A 58 6.48 -0.64 -8.29
CA PRO A 58 6.20 -1.91 -8.95
C PRO A 58 7.03 -2.05 -10.22
N LYS A 59 7.80 -3.15 -10.32
CA LYS A 59 8.81 -3.35 -11.37
C LYS A 59 8.24 -3.71 -12.75
N SER A 60 7.00 -4.17 -12.80
CA SER A 60 6.35 -4.60 -14.05
C SER A 60 5.32 -3.57 -14.51
N PRO A 61 5.36 -3.13 -15.79
CA PRO A 61 4.36 -2.22 -16.36
C PRO A 61 2.94 -2.73 -16.22
N LEU A 62 2.72 -4.02 -16.45
CA LEU A 62 1.41 -4.64 -16.33
C LEU A 62 0.92 -4.64 -14.87
N ASP A 63 1.83 -4.83 -13.91
CA ASP A 63 1.50 -4.75 -12.49
C ASP A 63 1.16 -3.33 -12.08
N PHE A 64 1.94 -2.36 -12.57
CA PHE A 64 1.66 -0.94 -12.39
C PHE A 64 0.26 -0.56 -12.90
N ASP A 65 -0.07 -0.97 -14.12
CA ASP A 65 -1.36 -0.69 -14.77
C ASP A 65 -2.54 -1.26 -13.97
N LYS A 66 -2.44 -2.51 -13.53
CA LYS A 66 -3.46 -3.15 -12.70
C LYS A 66 -3.67 -2.42 -11.36
N ARG A 67 -2.58 -1.96 -10.73
CA ARG A 67 -2.62 -1.21 -9.46
C ARG A 67 -3.26 0.16 -9.65
N VAL A 68 -2.85 0.91 -10.69
CA VAL A 68 -3.45 2.22 -11.02
C VAL A 68 -4.95 2.08 -11.27
N THR A 69 -5.36 1.09 -12.05
CA THR A 69 -6.78 0.80 -12.31
C THR A 69 -7.54 0.53 -11.01
N ALA A 70 -6.99 -0.31 -10.14
CA ALA A 70 -7.60 -0.67 -8.87
C ALA A 70 -7.72 0.52 -7.90
N VAL A 71 -6.65 1.33 -7.79
CA VAL A 71 -6.65 2.51 -6.90
C VAL A 71 -7.58 3.60 -7.42
N ASN A 72 -7.64 3.80 -8.73
CA ASN A 72 -8.57 4.74 -9.35
C ASN A 72 -10.04 4.33 -9.10
N HIS A 73 -10.35 3.03 -9.19
CA HIS A 73 -11.66 2.51 -8.81
C HIS A 73 -11.94 2.71 -7.32
N PHE A 74 -10.99 2.33 -6.46
CA PHE A 74 -11.12 2.49 -5.00
C PHE A 74 -11.37 3.94 -4.59
N ARG A 75 -10.65 4.90 -5.21
CA ARG A 75 -10.77 6.33 -4.94
C ARG A 75 -12.21 6.85 -5.14
N ALA A 76 -12.98 6.22 -6.02
CA ALA A 76 -14.37 6.58 -6.28
C ALA A 76 -15.36 6.00 -5.24
N LEU A 77 -14.93 5.10 -4.35
CA LEU A 77 -15.78 4.53 -3.32
C LEU A 77 -16.04 5.54 -2.18
N PRO A 78 -17.21 5.51 -1.57
CA PRO A 78 -17.55 6.42 -0.46
C PRO A 78 -16.70 6.21 0.79
N GLU A 79 -16.07 5.05 0.93
CA GLU A 79 -15.16 4.70 2.03
C GLU A 79 -13.73 5.22 1.84
N ALA A 80 -13.35 5.56 0.62
CA ALA A 80 -11.97 5.83 0.25
C ALA A 80 -11.34 6.99 1.01
N ALA A 81 -12.06 8.11 1.15
CA ALA A 81 -11.56 9.29 1.86
C ALA A 81 -11.24 9.00 3.33
N ALA A 82 -12.15 8.31 4.03
CA ALA A 82 -11.95 7.94 5.44
C ALA A 82 -10.78 6.96 5.61
N LEU A 83 -10.71 5.93 4.75
CA LEU A 83 -9.63 4.94 4.79
C LEU A 83 -8.26 5.53 4.42
N ALA A 84 -8.20 6.45 3.45
CA ALA A 84 -6.98 7.18 3.12
C ALA A 84 -6.48 8.02 4.31
N ALA A 85 -7.38 8.78 4.95
CA ALA A 85 -7.06 9.57 6.14
C ALA A 85 -6.59 8.69 7.31
N ALA A 86 -7.28 7.57 7.55
CA ALA A 86 -6.87 6.60 8.57
C ALA A 86 -5.48 6.00 8.27
N ASN A 87 -5.21 5.58 7.04
CA ASN A 87 -3.90 5.07 6.64
C ASN A 87 -2.79 6.13 6.78
N LYS A 88 -3.09 7.40 6.49
CA LYS A 88 -2.15 8.51 6.74
C LYS A 88 -1.85 8.67 8.22
N ARG A 89 -2.88 8.57 9.08
CA ARG A 89 -2.70 8.59 10.54
C ARG A 89 -1.85 7.42 11.01
N VAL A 90 -2.14 6.21 10.52
CA VAL A 90 -1.34 5.00 10.82
C VAL A 90 0.11 5.18 10.39
N ALA A 91 0.36 5.64 9.17
CA ALA A 91 1.70 5.90 8.66
C ALA A 91 2.48 6.87 9.57
N ASN A 92 1.84 7.97 9.98
CA ASN A 92 2.45 8.96 10.88
C ASN A 92 2.74 8.43 12.28
N ILE A 93 1.90 7.52 12.80
CA ILE A 93 2.13 6.86 14.08
C ILE A 93 3.32 5.91 13.97
N LEU A 94 3.29 5.01 12.98
CA LEU A 94 4.34 4.00 12.79
C LEU A 94 5.70 4.62 12.47
N ALA A 95 5.75 5.74 11.75
CA ALA A 95 7.00 6.43 11.43
C ALA A 95 7.73 7.03 12.64
N LYS A 96 7.05 7.20 13.78
CA LYS A 96 7.62 7.76 15.02
C LYS A 96 8.06 6.67 16.01
N GLU A 97 7.76 5.45 15.73
CA GLU A 97 7.99 4.31 16.60
C GLU A 97 8.94 3.32 15.94
N ALA A 98 9.53 2.43 16.74
CA ALA A 98 10.27 1.30 16.20
C ALA A 98 9.31 0.39 15.41
N GLU A 99 9.80 -0.22 14.34
CA GLU A 99 9.00 -1.12 13.52
C GLU A 99 8.40 -2.24 14.38
N PRO A 100 7.06 -2.38 14.40
CA PRO A 100 6.43 -3.38 15.24
C PRO A 100 6.77 -4.79 14.76
N THR A 101 7.33 -5.60 15.65
CA THR A 101 7.70 -6.98 15.37
C THR A 101 6.74 -7.97 15.99
N GLY A 102 6.57 -9.14 15.35
CA GLY A 102 5.72 -10.22 15.83
C GLY A 102 4.23 -10.04 15.47
N ALA A 103 3.44 -11.02 15.86
CA ALA A 103 1.99 -11.03 15.64
C ALA A 103 1.25 -10.25 16.72
N VAL A 104 0.00 -9.87 16.41
CA VAL A 104 -0.94 -9.35 17.41
C VAL A 104 -1.23 -10.43 18.46
N VAL A 105 -1.14 -10.08 19.72
CA VAL A 105 -1.46 -10.96 20.86
C VAL A 105 -2.91 -10.71 21.28
N GLU A 106 -3.78 -11.67 21.03
CA GLU A 106 -5.22 -11.53 21.26
C GLU A 106 -5.55 -11.25 22.73
N ALA A 107 -4.82 -11.88 23.67
CA ALA A 107 -5.00 -11.65 25.09
C ALA A 107 -4.72 -10.20 25.54
N ASN A 108 -3.98 -9.43 24.74
CA ASN A 108 -3.66 -8.03 24.99
C ASN A 108 -4.60 -7.06 24.25
N LEU A 109 -5.72 -7.54 23.69
CA LEU A 109 -6.78 -6.71 23.15
C LEU A 109 -7.78 -6.38 24.26
N VAL A 110 -7.72 -5.18 24.81
CA VAL A 110 -8.51 -4.76 25.97
C VAL A 110 -9.83 -4.14 25.53
N GLU A 111 -9.76 -3.16 24.63
CA GLU A 111 -10.94 -2.42 24.18
C GLU A 111 -11.76 -3.22 23.16
N GLU A 112 -13.07 -3.07 23.20
CA GLU A 112 -13.97 -3.74 22.25
C GLU A 112 -13.68 -3.37 20.79
N ALA A 113 -13.27 -2.12 20.55
CA ALA A 113 -12.89 -1.66 19.20
C ALA A 113 -11.60 -2.33 18.70
N GLU A 114 -10.64 -2.65 19.58
CA GLU A 114 -9.44 -3.43 19.23
C GLU A 114 -9.82 -4.85 18.80
N LYS A 115 -10.66 -5.52 19.60
CA LYS A 115 -11.16 -6.87 19.34
C LYS A 115 -11.94 -6.92 18.02
N ALA A 116 -12.81 -5.93 17.80
CA ALA A 116 -13.60 -5.82 16.59
C ALA A 116 -12.71 -5.64 15.34
N LEU A 117 -11.74 -4.74 15.38
CA LEU A 117 -10.81 -4.53 14.27
C LEU A 117 -9.98 -5.79 14.01
N PHE A 118 -9.43 -6.42 15.06
CA PHE A 118 -8.66 -7.66 14.94
C PHE A 118 -9.49 -8.77 14.29
N ALA A 119 -10.72 -8.99 14.76
CA ALA A 119 -11.61 -10.03 14.22
C ALA A 119 -11.92 -9.81 12.73
N VAL A 120 -12.15 -8.55 12.31
CA VAL A 120 -12.40 -8.24 10.90
C VAL A 120 -11.13 -8.42 10.07
N LEU A 121 -9.96 -8.01 10.58
CA LEU A 121 -8.69 -8.26 9.89
C LEU A 121 -8.39 -9.75 9.74
N ALA A 122 -8.61 -10.55 10.79
CA ALA A 122 -8.43 -12.00 10.76
C ALA A 122 -9.33 -12.69 9.73
N LYS A 123 -10.54 -12.14 9.51
CA LYS A 123 -11.49 -12.64 8.52
C LYS A 123 -11.12 -12.22 7.10
N ILE A 124 -10.77 -10.95 6.89
CA ILE A 124 -10.58 -10.39 5.55
C ILE A 124 -9.22 -10.76 4.93
N THR A 125 -8.18 -10.93 5.75
CA THR A 125 -6.83 -11.27 5.30
C THR A 125 -6.82 -12.53 4.40
N PRO A 126 -7.33 -13.68 4.83
CA PRO A 126 -7.33 -14.88 4.00
C PRO A 126 -8.22 -14.76 2.74
N GLU A 127 -9.14 -13.79 2.71
CA GLU A 127 -9.96 -13.54 1.52
C GLU A 127 -9.24 -12.68 0.47
N VAL A 128 -8.34 -11.77 0.90
CA VAL A 128 -7.64 -10.85 -0.02
C VAL A 128 -6.26 -11.34 -0.45
N GLU A 129 -5.58 -12.15 0.35
CA GLU A 129 -4.27 -12.71 0.00
C GLU A 129 -4.26 -13.46 -1.35
N PRO A 130 -5.23 -14.34 -1.66
CA PRO A 130 -5.29 -14.97 -2.98
C PRO A 130 -5.52 -13.96 -4.11
N LEU A 131 -6.25 -12.87 -3.85
CA LEU A 131 -6.49 -11.81 -4.83
C LEU A 131 -5.20 -11.02 -5.11
N PHE A 132 -4.38 -10.74 -4.09
CA PHE A 132 -3.06 -10.12 -4.28
C PHE A 132 -2.15 -11.02 -5.11
N ALA A 133 -2.13 -12.33 -4.83
CA ALA A 133 -1.35 -13.31 -5.59
C ALA A 133 -1.79 -13.39 -7.06
N ALA A 134 -3.10 -13.31 -7.32
CA ALA A 134 -3.69 -13.28 -8.65
C ALA A 134 -3.57 -11.90 -9.34
N LYS A 135 -3.12 -10.87 -8.61
CA LYS A 135 -3.08 -9.46 -9.05
C LYS A 135 -4.48 -8.92 -9.40
N ASP A 136 -5.50 -9.41 -8.73
CA ASP A 136 -6.86 -8.86 -8.75
C ASP A 136 -7.02 -7.80 -7.66
N TYR A 137 -6.30 -6.70 -7.85
CA TYR A 137 -6.24 -5.61 -6.88
C TYR A 137 -7.57 -4.86 -6.74
N THR A 138 -8.37 -4.81 -7.80
CA THR A 138 -9.68 -4.14 -7.79
C THR A 138 -10.62 -4.84 -6.83
N THR A 139 -10.75 -6.15 -6.93
CA THR A 139 -11.59 -6.94 -6.01
C THR A 139 -11.03 -6.88 -4.58
N ALA A 140 -9.71 -6.93 -4.41
CA ALA A 140 -9.07 -6.84 -3.10
C ALA A 140 -9.38 -5.50 -2.41
N LEU A 141 -9.16 -4.36 -3.07
CA LEU A 141 -9.47 -3.05 -2.49
C LEU A 141 -10.96 -2.84 -2.22
N SER A 142 -11.84 -3.37 -3.09
CA SER A 142 -13.29 -3.32 -2.87
C SER A 142 -13.70 -4.08 -1.59
N LYS A 143 -13.06 -5.23 -1.31
CA LYS A 143 -13.26 -5.95 -0.05
C LYS A 143 -12.71 -5.18 1.15
N LEU A 144 -11.52 -4.58 1.02
CA LEU A 144 -10.90 -3.78 2.07
C LEU A 144 -11.70 -2.52 2.43
N ALA A 145 -12.57 -2.04 1.57
CA ALA A 145 -13.48 -0.93 1.87
C ALA A 145 -14.37 -1.21 3.10
N ALA A 146 -14.70 -2.48 3.37
CA ALA A 146 -15.45 -2.88 4.56
C ALA A 146 -14.72 -2.59 5.90
N LEU A 147 -13.42 -2.29 5.85
CA LEU A 147 -12.63 -1.93 7.04
C LEU A 147 -12.94 -0.52 7.56
N ARG A 148 -13.67 0.33 6.81
CA ARG A 148 -13.94 1.70 7.24
C ARG A 148 -14.53 1.78 8.63
N ALA A 149 -15.68 1.14 8.87
CA ALA A 149 -16.39 1.25 10.14
C ALA A 149 -15.56 0.73 11.34
N PRO A 150 -14.92 -0.45 11.30
CA PRO A 150 -14.07 -0.89 12.40
C PRO A 150 -12.82 -0.04 12.61
N VAL A 151 -12.27 0.57 11.55
CA VAL A 151 -11.12 1.50 11.66
C VAL A 151 -11.55 2.82 12.30
N ASP A 152 -12.68 3.38 11.90
CA ASP A 152 -13.23 4.60 12.51
C ASP A 152 -13.48 4.36 14.02
N ALA A 153 -14.18 3.27 14.37
CA ALA A 153 -14.44 2.90 15.77
C ALA A 153 -13.14 2.70 16.60
N PHE A 154 -12.11 2.10 15.99
CA PHE A 154 -10.81 1.95 16.64
C PHE A 154 -10.18 3.31 16.98
N PHE A 155 -10.15 4.24 16.02
CA PHE A 155 -9.55 5.55 16.25
C PHE A 155 -10.36 6.46 17.19
N GLU A 156 -11.67 6.21 17.33
CA GLU A 156 -12.53 6.92 18.27
C GLU A 156 -12.39 6.37 19.70
N GLY A 157 -12.26 5.05 19.85
CA GLY A 157 -12.32 4.38 21.15
C GLY A 157 -10.97 3.97 21.74
N VAL A 158 -9.86 3.97 20.96
CA VAL A 158 -8.58 3.42 21.40
C VAL A 158 -7.48 4.48 21.44
N MET A 159 -6.87 4.65 22.60
CA MET A 159 -5.66 5.46 22.76
C MET A 159 -4.44 4.64 22.34
N VAL A 160 -4.01 4.77 21.08
CA VAL A 160 -2.90 3.98 20.51
C VAL A 160 -1.62 4.09 21.36
N MET A 161 -1.28 5.30 21.79
CA MET A 161 -0.10 5.61 22.59
C MET A 161 -0.40 5.43 24.09
N ALA A 162 -0.71 4.19 24.49
CA ALA A 162 -0.93 3.86 25.88
C ALA A 162 0.36 3.95 26.72
N ASP A 163 0.22 4.22 28.02
CA ASP A 163 1.34 4.23 28.96
C ASP A 163 1.92 2.82 29.17
N ASP A 164 1.08 1.81 29.07
CA ASP A 164 1.50 0.40 29.09
C ASP A 164 2.21 0.03 27.77
N ALA A 165 3.47 -0.36 27.89
CA ALA A 165 4.32 -0.66 26.74
C ALA A 165 3.86 -1.89 25.94
N GLU A 166 3.27 -2.89 26.60
CA GLU A 166 2.78 -4.10 25.92
C GLU A 166 1.50 -3.82 25.14
N LEU A 167 0.57 -3.06 25.72
CA LEU A 167 -0.65 -2.62 25.06
C LEU A 167 -0.30 -1.73 23.86
N LYS A 168 0.60 -0.75 24.04
CA LYS A 168 1.10 0.10 22.96
C LYS A 168 1.67 -0.74 21.83
N ALA A 169 2.59 -1.66 22.14
CA ALA A 169 3.22 -2.50 21.13
C ALA A 169 2.19 -3.36 20.37
N ASN A 170 1.19 -3.90 21.07
CA ASN A 170 0.13 -4.69 20.45
C ASN A 170 -0.76 -3.86 19.52
N ARG A 171 -1.10 -2.64 19.92
CA ARG A 171 -1.86 -1.67 19.10
C ARG A 171 -1.09 -1.28 17.84
N LEU A 172 0.23 -1.06 17.95
CA LEU A 172 1.08 -0.78 16.79
C LEU A 172 1.15 -1.97 15.83
N ARG A 173 1.20 -3.22 16.32
CA ARG A 173 1.13 -4.43 15.46
C ARG A 173 -0.19 -4.51 14.71
N LEU A 174 -1.30 -4.22 15.38
CA LEU A 174 -2.64 -4.21 14.76
C LEU A 174 -2.73 -3.16 13.64
N LEU A 175 -2.20 -1.96 13.87
CA LEU A 175 -2.14 -0.91 12.87
C LEU A 175 -1.18 -1.24 11.70
N ALA A 176 -0.05 -1.89 11.99
CA ALA A 176 0.87 -2.35 10.95
C ALA A 176 0.22 -3.42 10.06
N GLN A 177 -0.53 -4.36 10.64
CA GLN A 177 -1.31 -5.35 9.90
C GLN A 177 -2.35 -4.68 9.00
N LEU A 178 -3.12 -3.74 9.53
CA LEU A 178 -4.08 -2.95 8.76
C LEU A 178 -3.42 -2.26 7.56
N ARG A 179 -2.33 -1.53 7.80
CA ARG A 179 -1.59 -0.82 6.75
C ARG A 179 -1.02 -1.78 5.71
N GLY A 180 -0.50 -2.92 6.14
CA GLY A 180 0.07 -3.96 5.27
C GLY A 180 -0.90 -4.44 4.20
N LEU A 181 -2.18 -4.57 4.51
CA LEU A 181 -3.20 -4.98 3.54
C LEU A 181 -3.34 -3.96 2.39
N PHE A 182 -3.35 -2.66 2.71
CA PHE A 182 -3.44 -1.62 1.68
C PHE A 182 -2.12 -1.46 0.91
N THR A 183 -0.98 -1.48 1.60
CA THR A 183 0.33 -1.36 0.96
C THR A 183 0.71 -2.58 0.12
N SER A 184 -0.02 -3.69 0.22
CA SER A 184 0.07 -4.79 -0.76
C SER A 184 -0.38 -4.34 -2.17
N VAL A 185 -1.18 -3.28 -2.28
CA VAL A 185 -1.65 -2.73 -3.56
C VAL A 185 -1.04 -1.36 -3.85
N ALA A 186 -1.17 -0.41 -2.94
CA ALA A 186 -0.69 0.96 -3.08
C ALA A 186 -0.58 1.65 -1.72
N ASP A 187 0.18 2.74 -1.62
CA ASP A 187 0.14 3.60 -0.44
C ASP A 187 -1.02 4.59 -0.54
N ILE A 188 -2.21 4.14 -0.10
CA ILE A 188 -3.42 4.96 -0.15
C ILE A 188 -3.36 6.20 0.77
N SER A 189 -2.36 6.31 1.64
CA SER A 189 -2.21 7.46 2.54
C SER A 189 -1.91 8.77 1.81
N VAL A 190 -1.50 8.69 0.54
CA VAL A 190 -1.21 9.86 -0.31
C VAL A 190 -2.43 10.33 -1.10
N LEU A 191 -3.53 9.57 -1.11
CA LEU A 191 -4.75 9.98 -1.81
C LEU A 191 -5.33 11.25 -1.20
N GLN A 192 -5.75 12.16 -2.08
CA GLN A 192 -6.37 13.43 -1.73
C GLN A 192 -7.83 13.42 -2.19
N HIS A 193 -8.74 13.86 -1.33
CA HIS A 193 -10.18 13.90 -1.58
C HIS A 193 -10.72 15.30 -1.37
#